data_5d90416adb7c06d3f0831fd374e80c11
#
_entry.id   5d90416adb7c06d3f0831fd374e80c11
#
_cell.length_a   1.000
_cell.length_b   1.000
_cell.length_c   1.000
_cell.angle_alpha   90.00
_cell.angle_beta   90.00
_cell.angle_gamma   90.00
#
_symmetry.space_group_name_H-M   'P 1'
#
loop_
_entity.id
_entity.type
_entity.pdbx_description
1 polymer ?
#
loop_
_entity_poly.entity_id
_entity_poly.type
_entity_poly.pdbx_seq_one_letter_code
_entity_poly.pdbx_strand_id
1 'polypeptide(L)'
;MKTNNQVEIIIFKREGNELTFLILKRNPQKGGFWQPITGGVEEKETFEETAMREVREEIGVINDIKLIDIGYSFEFFDHGENHFEKVFAVELKPKTKIIISEEHTEFKWVSGKAAIEQFLKYENNKKGFEKLIDFLNQI
;
A
#
# COMPACT_ATOMS: atom_id res chain seq x y z
N MET A 1 15.01 15.08 4.98
CA MET A 1 14.04 15.23 6.08
C MET A 1 12.64 14.90 5.58
N LYS A 2 11.89 14.14 6.35
CA LYS A 2 10.52 13.78 5.96
C LYS A 2 9.56 14.93 6.20
N THR A 3 8.56 15.02 5.35
CA THR A 3 7.46 15.98 5.50
C THR A 3 6.32 15.31 6.25
N ASN A 4 5.18 16.00 6.39
CA ASN A 4 3.96 15.40 6.92
C ASN A 4 3.13 14.74 5.81
N ASN A 5 3.68 14.61 4.63
CA ASN A 5 3.03 13.94 3.51
C ASN A 5 3.45 12.49 3.46
N GLN A 6 2.51 11.63 3.13
CA GLN A 6 2.71 10.19 3.08
C GLN A 6 2.06 9.60 1.85
N VAL A 7 2.45 8.37 1.53
CA VAL A 7 1.81 7.58 0.48
C VAL A 7 1.34 6.24 1.05
N GLU A 8 0.28 5.73 0.46
CA GLU A 8 -0.15 4.35 0.64
C GLU A 8 -0.13 3.71 -0.74
N ILE A 9 0.44 2.52 -0.86
CA ILE A 9 0.49 1.81 -2.13
C ILE A 9 -0.14 0.44 -1.94
N ILE A 10 -1.23 0.20 -2.66
CA ILE A 10 -1.94 -1.06 -2.62
C ILE A 10 -1.48 -1.91 -3.79
N ILE A 11 -0.87 -3.04 -3.49
CA ILE A 11 -0.34 -3.96 -4.49
C ILE A 11 -1.39 -5.02 -4.76
N PHE A 12 -1.68 -5.26 -6.03
CA PHE A 12 -2.67 -6.27 -6.41
C PHE A 12 -2.21 -7.06 -7.62
N LYS A 13 -2.84 -8.21 -7.83
CA LYS A 13 -2.62 -9.03 -9.02
C LYS A 13 -3.93 -9.70 -9.44
N ARG A 14 -3.99 -10.08 -10.70
CA ARG A 14 -5.12 -10.81 -11.26
C ARG A 14 -4.64 -12.16 -11.78
N GLU A 15 -5.34 -13.21 -11.37
CA GLU A 15 -5.11 -14.56 -11.89
C GLU A 15 -6.46 -15.10 -12.35
N GLY A 16 -6.66 -15.14 -13.68
CA GLY A 16 -7.96 -15.46 -14.24
C GLY A 16 -8.95 -14.39 -13.84
N ASN A 17 -10.03 -14.78 -13.17
CA ASN A 17 -11.05 -13.86 -12.68
C ASN A 17 -10.84 -13.47 -11.21
N GLU A 18 -9.76 -13.93 -10.60
CA GLU A 18 -9.48 -13.66 -9.21
C GLU A 18 -8.59 -12.44 -9.04
N LEU A 19 -9.03 -11.51 -8.19
CA LEU A 19 -8.29 -10.31 -7.83
C LEU A 19 -7.84 -10.45 -6.38
N THR A 20 -6.52 -10.40 -6.16
CA THR A 20 -5.97 -10.48 -4.81
C THR A 20 -5.06 -9.31 -4.51
N PHE A 21 -4.98 -8.98 -3.23
CA PHE A 21 -4.23 -7.82 -2.71
C PHE A 21 -3.15 -8.29 -1.76
N LEU A 22 -2.00 -7.64 -1.83
CA LEU A 22 -0.88 -7.93 -0.95
C LEU A 22 -1.06 -7.16 0.36
N ILE A 23 -0.94 -7.87 1.46
CA ILE A 23 -0.85 -7.25 2.78
C ILE A 23 0.43 -7.71 3.45
N LEU A 24 1.02 -6.83 4.24
CA LEU A 24 2.29 -7.06 4.91
C LEU A 24 2.07 -6.98 6.42
N LYS A 25 2.63 -7.93 7.14
CA LYS A 25 2.55 -7.92 8.61
C LYS A 25 3.74 -7.17 9.16
N ARG A 26 3.45 -6.11 9.87
CA ARG A 26 4.48 -5.28 10.48
C ARG A 26 5.20 -6.03 11.58
N ASN A 27 6.48 -5.77 11.75
CA ASN A 27 7.29 -6.35 12.81
C ASN A 27 6.58 -6.17 14.16
N PRO A 28 6.51 -7.22 15.01
CA PRO A 28 5.83 -7.12 16.31
C PRO A 28 6.33 -5.98 17.19
N GLN A 29 7.61 -5.63 17.11
CA GLN A 29 8.17 -4.49 17.84
C GLN A 29 7.59 -3.16 17.40
N LYS A 30 6.97 -3.11 16.22
CA LYS A 30 6.37 -1.91 15.65
C LYS A 30 4.84 -2.03 15.52
N GLY A 31 4.23 -2.96 16.26
CA GLY A 31 2.78 -3.10 16.32
C GLY A 31 2.22 -4.43 15.82
N GLY A 32 2.91 -5.13 14.95
CA GLY A 32 2.51 -6.47 14.49
C GLY A 32 1.20 -6.56 13.71
N PHE A 33 0.71 -5.46 13.16
CA PHE A 33 -0.55 -5.46 12.43
C PHE A 33 -0.31 -5.58 10.92
N TRP A 34 -1.37 -5.99 10.20
CA TRP A 34 -1.35 -6.09 8.75
C TRP A 34 -1.65 -4.74 8.11
N GLN A 35 -0.96 -4.42 7.03
CA GLN A 35 -1.10 -3.13 6.35
C GLN A 35 -0.69 -3.22 4.87
N PRO A 36 -1.10 -2.24 4.05
CA PRO A 36 -0.50 -2.06 2.73
C PRO A 36 0.88 -1.42 2.89
N ILE A 37 1.56 -1.16 1.77
CA ILE A 37 2.81 -0.40 1.81
C ILE A 37 2.47 1.06 2.15
N THR A 38 3.18 1.64 3.12
CA THR A 38 3.07 3.07 3.45
C THR A 38 4.46 3.66 3.57
N GLY A 39 4.57 4.96 3.35
CA GLY A 39 5.86 5.62 3.51
C GLY A 39 5.75 7.14 3.54
N GLY A 40 6.73 7.77 4.18
CA GLY A 40 6.81 9.22 4.26
C GLY A 40 7.49 9.83 3.04
N VAL A 41 6.96 10.95 2.58
CA VAL A 41 7.52 11.69 1.46
C VAL A 41 8.72 12.50 1.95
N GLU A 42 9.87 12.31 1.31
CA GLU A 42 11.06 13.10 1.58
C GLU A 42 10.94 14.49 0.95
N GLU A 43 11.67 15.46 1.50
CA GLU A 43 11.53 16.87 1.14
C GLU A 43 11.60 17.17 -0.36
N LYS A 44 12.41 16.42 -1.08
CA LYS A 44 12.61 16.69 -2.52
C LYS A 44 11.94 15.66 -3.41
N GLU A 45 11.14 14.80 -2.83
CA GLU A 45 10.43 13.78 -3.61
C GLU A 45 9.03 14.23 -3.97
N THR A 46 8.55 13.82 -5.14
CA THR A 46 7.13 13.86 -5.46
C THR A 46 6.47 12.66 -4.78
N PHE A 47 5.13 12.68 -4.67
CA PHE A 47 4.40 11.51 -4.17
C PHE A 47 4.69 10.27 -5.00
N GLU A 48 4.77 10.41 -6.33
CA GLU A 48 5.06 9.31 -7.24
C GLU A 48 6.45 8.72 -7.00
N GLU A 49 7.44 9.58 -6.82
CA GLU A 49 8.81 9.12 -6.53
C GLU A 49 8.88 8.36 -5.21
N THR A 50 8.18 8.85 -4.19
CA THR A 50 8.10 8.17 -2.90
C THR A 50 7.45 6.80 -3.05
N ALA A 51 6.32 6.74 -3.79
CA ALA A 51 5.61 5.49 -4.00
C ALA A 51 6.51 4.45 -4.68
N MET A 52 7.23 4.84 -5.73
CA MET A 52 8.13 3.94 -6.43
C MET A 52 9.27 3.47 -5.55
N ARG A 53 9.84 4.37 -4.74
CA ARG A 53 10.91 4.02 -3.81
C ARG A 53 10.43 3.01 -2.77
N GLU A 54 9.27 3.26 -2.18
CA GLU A 54 8.71 2.37 -1.16
C GLU A 54 8.41 0.97 -1.71
N VAL A 55 7.91 0.88 -2.93
CA VAL A 55 7.66 -0.43 -3.56
C VAL A 55 8.97 -1.20 -3.68
N ARG A 56 10.03 -0.55 -4.15
CA ARG A 56 11.34 -1.20 -4.28
C ARG A 56 11.89 -1.64 -2.93
N GLU A 57 11.80 -0.76 -1.93
CA GLU A 57 12.36 -1.05 -0.60
C GLU A 57 11.57 -2.12 0.13
N GLU A 58 10.24 -2.08 0.06
CA GLU A 58 9.40 -2.94 0.89
C GLU A 58 9.19 -4.33 0.32
N ILE A 59 9.11 -4.49 -0.99
CA ILE A 59 8.82 -5.79 -1.60
C ILE A 59 9.83 -6.23 -2.67
N GLY A 60 10.88 -5.44 -2.89
CA GLY A 60 11.97 -5.83 -3.78
C GLY A 60 11.65 -5.85 -5.27
N VAL A 61 10.52 -5.27 -5.67
CA VAL A 61 10.12 -5.22 -7.09
C VAL A 61 10.72 -3.96 -7.71
N ILE A 62 11.51 -4.13 -8.77
CA ILE A 62 12.23 -3.01 -9.40
C ILE A 62 11.92 -2.84 -10.88
N ASN A 63 11.30 -3.83 -11.52
CA ASN A 63 11.00 -3.79 -12.96
C ASN A 63 9.50 -3.82 -13.21
N ASP A 64 9.09 -3.22 -14.33
CA ASP A 64 7.70 -3.28 -14.82
C ASP A 64 6.66 -2.76 -13.81
N ILE A 65 7.05 -1.75 -13.03
CA ILE A 65 6.13 -1.13 -12.08
C ILE A 65 5.31 -0.07 -12.80
N LYS A 66 4.00 -0.28 -12.87
CA LYS A 66 3.06 0.72 -13.36
C LYS A 66 2.31 1.28 -12.17
N LEU A 67 2.60 2.52 -11.83
CA LEU A 67 1.94 3.20 -10.72
C LEU A 67 0.61 3.78 -11.19
N ILE A 68 -0.43 3.48 -10.42
CA ILE A 68 -1.80 3.92 -10.73
C ILE A 68 -2.23 4.93 -9.66
N ASP A 69 -2.58 6.15 -10.08
CA ASP A 69 -3.16 7.14 -9.19
C ASP A 69 -4.68 6.91 -9.19
N ILE A 70 -5.23 6.48 -8.06
CA ILE A 70 -6.66 6.16 -7.98
C ILE A 70 -7.52 7.38 -7.64
N GLY A 71 -6.90 8.56 -7.52
CA GLY A 71 -7.62 9.79 -7.25
C GLY A 71 -8.18 9.91 -5.83
N TYR A 72 -7.57 9.22 -4.87
CA TYR A 72 -8.01 9.23 -3.48
C TYR A 72 -6.87 9.63 -2.56
N SER A 73 -7.20 10.49 -1.59
CA SER A 73 -6.27 10.91 -0.55
C SER A 73 -7.08 11.17 0.72
N PHE A 74 -6.39 11.21 1.84
CA PHE A 74 -7.05 11.53 3.11
C PHE A 74 -6.08 12.24 4.04
N GLU A 75 -6.63 12.87 5.06
CA GLU A 75 -5.85 13.51 6.11
C GLU A 75 -6.12 12.81 7.43
N PHE A 76 -5.14 12.81 8.32
CA PHE A 76 -5.29 12.27 9.65
C PHE A 76 -4.38 13.01 10.63
N PHE A 77 -4.77 12.98 11.90
CA PHE A 77 -4.02 13.64 12.97
C PHE A 77 -3.31 12.56 13.78
N ASP A 78 -2.00 12.72 13.95
CA ASP A 78 -1.18 11.77 14.68
C ASP A 78 0.05 12.48 15.25
N HIS A 79 0.43 12.13 16.48
CA HIS A 79 1.58 12.71 17.16
C HIS A 79 1.57 14.24 17.15
N GLY A 80 0.38 14.84 17.34
CA GLY A 80 0.22 16.29 17.43
C GLY A 80 0.26 17.04 16.11
N GLU A 81 0.26 16.34 14.99
CA GLU A 81 0.37 16.95 13.66
C GLU A 81 -0.65 16.39 12.69
N ASN A 82 -1.04 17.21 11.71
CA ASN A 82 -1.86 16.78 10.61
C ASN A 82 -0.98 16.19 9.52
N HIS A 83 -1.43 15.06 8.98
CA HIS A 83 -0.75 14.35 7.89
C HIS A 83 -1.68 14.25 6.69
N PHE A 84 -1.08 14.27 5.49
CA PHE A 84 -1.78 14.06 4.23
C PHE A 84 -1.24 12.80 3.59
N GLU A 85 -2.12 11.88 3.21
CA GLU A 85 -1.72 10.63 2.61
C GLU A 85 -2.41 10.42 1.27
N LYS A 86 -1.62 10.18 0.23
CA LYS A 86 -2.13 9.92 -1.12
C LYS A 86 -2.03 8.44 -1.42
N VAL A 87 -3.10 7.88 -2.00
CA VAL A 87 -3.21 6.45 -2.25
C VAL A 87 -2.96 6.13 -3.71
N PHE A 88 -2.05 5.18 -3.92
CA PHE A 88 -1.70 4.64 -5.23
C PHE A 88 -1.94 3.14 -5.26
N ALA A 89 -1.95 2.57 -6.45
CA ALA A 89 -1.99 1.14 -6.63
C ALA A 89 -0.93 0.69 -7.63
N VAL A 90 -0.49 -0.55 -7.52
CA VAL A 90 0.43 -1.17 -8.47
C VAL A 90 -0.09 -2.57 -8.78
N GLU A 91 -0.25 -2.85 -10.06
CA GLU A 91 -0.59 -4.22 -10.48
C GLU A 91 0.68 -4.99 -10.80
N LEU A 92 0.84 -6.16 -10.18
CA LEU A 92 1.97 -7.05 -10.44
C LEU A 92 1.50 -8.25 -11.27
N LYS A 93 2.42 -8.79 -12.06
CA LYS A 93 2.17 -10.07 -12.75
C LYS A 93 2.05 -11.17 -11.70
N PRO A 94 1.21 -12.20 -11.93
CA PRO A 94 0.94 -13.23 -10.91
C PRO A 94 2.18 -13.90 -10.33
N LYS A 95 3.23 -14.08 -11.11
CA LYS A 95 4.44 -14.78 -10.68
C LYS A 95 5.55 -13.87 -10.17
N THR A 96 5.25 -12.60 -9.94
CA THR A 96 6.25 -11.65 -9.44
C THR A 96 6.73 -12.09 -8.07
N LYS A 97 8.05 -12.14 -7.89
CA LYS A 97 8.65 -12.52 -6.61
C LYS A 97 8.59 -11.36 -5.63
N ILE A 98 8.17 -11.65 -4.41
CA ILE A 98 8.11 -10.68 -3.32
C ILE A 98 9.25 -10.97 -2.35
N ILE A 99 10.04 -9.93 -2.05
CA ILE A 99 11.11 -10.00 -1.04
C ILE A 99 10.84 -8.88 -0.05
N ILE A 100 10.30 -9.24 1.12
CA ILE A 100 9.92 -8.23 2.11
C ILE A 100 11.14 -7.67 2.84
N SER A 101 11.03 -6.41 3.27
CA SER A 101 12.06 -5.75 4.06
C SER A 101 12.00 -6.21 5.51
N GLU A 102 13.00 -5.77 6.30
CA GLU A 102 13.06 -6.10 7.73
C GLU A 102 11.95 -5.46 8.55
N GLU A 103 11.23 -4.49 7.99
CA GLU A 103 10.11 -3.85 8.69
C GLU A 103 8.90 -4.76 8.80
N HIS A 104 8.86 -5.84 8.02
CA HIS A 104 7.75 -6.77 7.96
C HIS A 104 8.23 -8.20 8.17
N THR A 105 7.38 -9.05 8.75
CA THR A 105 7.72 -10.44 9.06
C THR A 105 7.04 -11.43 8.14
N GLU A 106 5.92 -11.05 7.52
CA GLU A 106 5.14 -11.92 6.65
C GLU A 106 4.44 -11.11 5.57
N PHE A 107 4.05 -11.79 4.50
CA PHE A 107 3.13 -11.22 3.53
C PHE A 107 2.07 -12.25 3.16
N LYS A 108 0.92 -11.76 2.70
CA LYS A 108 -0.17 -12.62 2.21
C LYS A 108 -0.84 -11.96 1.03
N TRP A 109 -1.34 -12.81 0.13
CA TRP A 109 -2.26 -12.39 -0.92
C TRP A 109 -3.66 -12.79 -0.49
N VAL A 110 -4.55 -11.81 -0.38
CA VAL A 110 -5.92 -12.03 0.12
C VAL A 110 -6.92 -11.35 -0.79
N SER A 111 -8.19 -11.78 -0.72
CA SER A 111 -9.26 -11.08 -1.42
C SER A 111 -9.45 -9.68 -0.81
N GLY A 112 -10.04 -8.76 -1.56
CA GLY A 112 -10.34 -7.45 -1.03
C GLY A 112 -11.25 -7.50 0.18
N LYS A 113 -12.26 -8.39 0.14
CA LYS A 113 -13.18 -8.58 1.27
C LYS A 113 -12.44 -9.06 2.53
N ALA A 114 -11.55 -10.05 2.38
CA ALA A 114 -10.78 -10.55 3.52
C ALA A 114 -9.86 -9.47 4.09
N ALA A 115 -9.19 -8.70 3.22
CA ALA A 115 -8.33 -7.61 3.67
C ALA A 115 -9.12 -6.62 4.54
N ILE A 116 -10.26 -6.16 4.03
CA ILE A 116 -11.08 -5.15 4.70
C ILE A 116 -11.72 -5.68 5.99
N GLU A 117 -12.28 -6.88 5.95
CA GLU A 117 -13.07 -7.40 7.07
C GLU A 117 -12.25 -8.11 8.14
N GLN A 118 -11.10 -8.70 7.79
CA GLN A 118 -10.37 -9.57 8.70
C GLN A 118 -8.97 -9.09 9.07
N PHE A 119 -8.25 -8.49 8.15
CA PHE A 119 -6.82 -8.25 8.35
C PHE A 119 -6.44 -6.81 8.65
N LEU A 120 -6.99 -5.85 7.91
CA LEU A 120 -6.60 -4.45 8.08
C LEU A 120 -7.13 -3.88 9.39
N LYS A 121 -6.25 -3.20 10.12
CA LYS A 121 -6.58 -2.61 11.42
C LYS A 121 -7.22 -1.22 11.31
N TYR A 122 -6.70 -0.39 10.41
CA TYR A 122 -7.08 1.02 10.35
C TYR A 122 -8.15 1.29 9.31
N GLU A 123 -9.14 2.10 9.69
CA GLU A 123 -10.25 2.48 8.80
C GLU A 123 -9.77 3.17 7.53
N ASN A 124 -8.74 4.01 7.64
CA ASN A 124 -8.19 4.69 6.45
C ASN A 124 -7.63 3.70 5.43
N ASN A 125 -6.98 2.62 5.90
CA ASN A 125 -6.49 1.59 5.00
C ASN A 125 -7.64 0.81 4.36
N LYS A 126 -8.65 0.46 5.15
CA LYS A 126 -9.84 -0.24 4.64
C LYS A 126 -10.50 0.60 3.55
N LYS A 127 -10.66 1.89 3.78
CA LYS A 127 -11.26 2.80 2.82
C LYS A 127 -10.43 2.91 1.54
N GLY A 128 -9.11 2.93 1.66
CA GLY A 128 -8.23 2.92 0.49
C GLY A 128 -8.47 1.70 -0.39
N PHE A 129 -8.59 0.51 0.23
CA PHE A 129 -8.88 -0.73 -0.49
C PHE A 129 -10.25 -0.67 -1.15
N GLU A 130 -11.27 -0.15 -0.46
CA GLU A 130 -12.61 0.02 -1.04
C GLU A 130 -12.57 0.95 -2.26
N LYS A 131 -11.84 2.06 -2.15
CA LYS A 131 -11.71 3.02 -3.25
C LYS A 131 -11.00 2.41 -4.45
N LEU A 132 -9.99 1.60 -4.22
CA LEU A 132 -9.30 0.91 -5.32
C LEU A 132 -10.22 -0.09 -6.01
N ILE A 133 -10.98 -0.87 -5.25
CA ILE A 133 -11.92 -1.85 -5.80
C ILE A 133 -12.95 -1.11 -6.68
N ASP A 134 -13.49 0.00 -6.18
CA ASP A 134 -14.42 0.81 -6.96
C ASP A 134 -13.77 1.34 -8.24
N PHE A 135 -12.54 1.83 -8.14
CA PHE A 135 -11.79 2.33 -9.29
C PHE A 135 -11.61 1.24 -10.35
N LEU A 136 -11.23 0.03 -9.94
CA LEU A 136 -11.02 -1.09 -10.85
C LEU A 136 -12.33 -1.54 -11.52
N ASN A 137 -13.45 -1.39 -10.83
CA ASN A 137 -14.76 -1.78 -11.36
C ASN A 137 -15.37 -0.78 -12.33
N GLN A 138 -14.77 0.41 -12.48
CA GLN A 138 -15.26 1.45 -13.40
C GLN A 138 -14.69 1.33 -14.80
N ILE A 139 -13.83 0.37 -15.04
CA ILE A 139 -13.14 0.20 -16.32
C ILE A 139 -13.87 -0.83 -17.18
#